data_5b38b2d8741483a1f3d2a65a3e3f0dc2
#
_entry.id   5b38b2d8741483a1f3d2a65a3e3f0dc2
#
_cell.length_a   1.000
_cell.length_b   1.000
_cell.length_c   1.000
_cell.angle_alpha   90.00
_cell.angle_beta   90.00
_cell.angle_gamma   90.00
#
_symmetry.space_group_name_H-M   'P 1'
#
loop_
_entity.id
_entity.type
_entity.pdbx_description
1 polymer ?
#
loop_
_entity_poly.entity_id
_entity_poly.type
_entity_poly.pdbx_seq_one_letter_code
_entity_poly.pdbx_strand_id
1 'polypeptide(L)'
;MRSLKLDTPKSLSQRVVLRLRQAIIDGEFALGAAISEEMVANSFGVSRTPVREAMGQLQAQGLVVIRPQVGSFVFTPSADDITALCAFRIALEPKAAELAFRHDRDGAIATMSEAIAAMEPAIAAKDNIAYGRADASFHEGLFAHCGNRYLIESYQLVSGRVAALRTNLTSPIDVRTRSSFDEHRKLLDLFARGEFAAFEALMTTHITNSGLAYAKALKVEALIVEALKVD
;
A
#
# COMPACT_ATOMS: atom_id res chain seq x y z
N MET A 1 24.96 -34.38 -0.32
CA MET A 1 23.66 -33.67 -0.13
C MET A 1 22.94 -33.60 -1.46
N ARG A 2 21.74 -34.13 -1.58
CA ARG A 2 20.93 -34.02 -2.80
C ARG A 2 20.55 -32.56 -3.03
N SER A 3 20.78 -32.05 -4.25
CA SER A 3 20.35 -30.72 -4.67
C SER A 3 18.81 -30.65 -4.62
N LEU A 4 18.25 -29.79 -3.75
CA LEU A 4 16.81 -29.46 -3.69
C LEU A 4 16.51 -28.31 -4.65
N LYS A 5 16.89 -28.45 -5.93
CA LYS A 5 16.55 -27.45 -6.95
C LYS A 5 15.07 -27.56 -7.31
N LEU A 6 14.31 -26.54 -6.96
CA LEU A 6 13.01 -26.24 -7.54
C LEU A 6 13.17 -24.97 -8.39
N ASP A 7 13.74 -25.08 -9.57
CA ASP A 7 13.68 -24.03 -10.59
C ASP A 7 12.31 -24.12 -11.26
N THR A 8 11.31 -23.46 -10.70
CA THR A 8 10.00 -23.38 -11.30
C THR A 8 9.61 -21.94 -11.58
N PRO A 9 9.09 -21.63 -12.79
CA PRO A 9 8.43 -20.36 -13.03
C PRO A 9 7.31 -20.14 -12.01
N LYS A 10 6.92 -18.89 -11.71
CA LYS A 10 5.84 -18.58 -10.78
C LYS A 10 4.65 -19.49 -11.01
N SER A 11 4.20 -20.21 -9.96
CA SER A 11 3.07 -21.12 -10.07
C SER A 11 1.81 -20.38 -10.54
N LEU A 12 0.85 -21.08 -11.10
CA LEU A 12 -0.42 -20.49 -11.52
C LEU A 12 -1.12 -19.79 -10.35
N SER A 13 -1.06 -20.37 -9.16
CA SER A 13 -1.55 -19.79 -7.91
C SER A 13 -0.86 -18.45 -7.61
N GLN A 14 0.47 -18.35 -7.71
CA GLN A 14 1.20 -17.10 -7.51
C GLN A 14 0.81 -16.01 -8.54
N ARG A 15 0.55 -16.41 -9.79
CA ARG A 15 0.07 -15.47 -10.83
C ARG A 15 -1.33 -14.97 -10.51
N VAL A 16 -2.21 -15.83 -10.01
CA VAL A 16 -3.57 -15.47 -9.55
C VAL A 16 -3.48 -14.51 -8.36
N VAL A 17 -2.62 -14.79 -7.36
CA VAL A 17 -2.39 -13.88 -6.22
C VAL A 17 -2.02 -12.49 -6.70
N LEU A 18 -1.00 -12.39 -7.56
CA LEU A 18 -0.52 -11.08 -8.04
C LEU A 18 -1.60 -10.31 -8.80
N ARG A 19 -2.33 -10.99 -9.71
CA ARG A 19 -3.38 -10.32 -10.50
C ARG A 19 -4.58 -9.93 -9.65
N LEU A 20 -5.00 -10.80 -8.72
CA LEU A 20 -6.14 -10.52 -7.85
C LEU A 20 -5.79 -9.44 -6.81
N ARG A 21 -4.57 -9.48 -6.25
CA ARG A 21 -4.05 -8.40 -5.40
C ARG A 21 -4.09 -7.06 -6.11
N GLN A 22 -3.62 -7.01 -7.36
CA GLN A 22 -3.63 -5.78 -8.15
C GLN A 22 -5.05 -5.31 -8.45
N ALA A 23 -5.97 -6.20 -8.77
CA ALA A 23 -7.38 -5.87 -9.02
C ALA A 23 -8.06 -5.25 -7.79
N ILE A 24 -7.74 -5.74 -6.58
CA ILE A 24 -8.24 -5.15 -5.32
C ILE A 24 -7.61 -3.77 -5.09
N ILE A 25 -6.32 -3.63 -5.29
CA ILE A 25 -5.61 -2.35 -5.12
C ILE A 25 -6.16 -1.31 -6.08
N ASP A 26 -6.38 -1.65 -7.33
CA ASP A 26 -6.85 -0.74 -8.37
C ASP A 26 -8.36 -0.45 -8.29
N GLY A 27 -9.08 -1.08 -7.36
CA GLY A 27 -10.51 -0.87 -7.18
C GLY A 27 -11.39 -1.58 -8.23
N GLU A 28 -10.84 -2.54 -9.01
CA GLU A 28 -11.66 -3.41 -9.87
C GLU A 28 -12.65 -4.21 -9.00
N PHE A 29 -12.28 -4.48 -7.76
CA PHE A 29 -13.16 -4.96 -6.70
C PHE A 29 -13.24 -3.90 -5.61
N ALA A 30 -14.41 -3.32 -5.40
CA ALA A 30 -14.62 -2.32 -4.35
C ALA A 30 -14.37 -2.92 -2.95
N LEU A 31 -13.99 -2.07 -1.99
CA LEU A 31 -13.89 -2.45 -0.59
C LEU A 31 -15.24 -3.02 -0.10
N GLY A 32 -15.21 -4.17 0.56
CA GLY A 32 -16.39 -4.89 1.01
C GLY A 32 -17.14 -5.70 -0.05
N ALA A 33 -16.72 -5.62 -1.32
CA ALA A 33 -17.37 -6.39 -2.39
C ALA A 33 -17.24 -7.90 -2.17
N ALA A 34 -18.30 -8.64 -2.46
CA ALA A 34 -18.25 -10.10 -2.48
C ALA A 34 -17.34 -10.59 -3.63
N ILE A 35 -16.50 -11.57 -3.34
CA ILE A 35 -15.58 -12.16 -4.29
C ILE A 35 -15.63 -13.70 -4.14
N SER A 36 -16.06 -14.42 -5.19
CA SER A 36 -16.15 -15.87 -5.14
C SER A 36 -15.03 -16.56 -5.92
N GLU A 37 -14.61 -17.74 -5.43
CA GLU A 37 -13.65 -18.58 -6.16
C GLU A 37 -14.09 -18.84 -7.60
N GLU A 38 -15.39 -19.06 -7.80
CA GLU A 38 -15.97 -19.35 -9.11
C GLU A 38 -15.90 -18.15 -10.06
N MET A 39 -16.28 -16.97 -9.58
CA MET A 39 -16.21 -15.74 -10.35
C MET A 39 -14.76 -15.45 -10.80
N VAL A 40 -13.79 -15.56 -9.87
CA VAL A 40 -12.37 -15.33 -10.18
C VAL A 40 -11.84 -16.40 -11.13
N ALA A 41 -12.18 -17.68 -10.91
CA ALA A 41 -11.75 -18.78 -11.77
C ALA A 41 -12.24 -18.59 -13.21
N ASN A 42 -13.51 -18.24 -13.38
CA ASN A 42 -14.10 -17.96 -14.70
C ASN A 42 -13.45 -16.74 -15.37
N SER A 43 -13.26 -15.64 -14.61
CA SER A 43 -12.65 -14.41 -15.15
C SER A 43 -11.19 -14.61 -15.59
N PHE A 44 -10.44 -15.49 -14.91
CA PHE A 44 -9.03 -15.74 -15.20
C PHE A 44 -8.80 -16.96 -16.11
N GLY A 45 -9.85 -17.70 -16.46
CA GLY A 45 -9.74 -18.89 -17.28
C GLY A 45 -8.94 -20.02 -16.61
N VAL A 46 -9.08 -20.20 -15.28
CA VAL A 46 -8.35 -21.19 -14.49
C VAL A 46 -9.31 -22.05 -13.67
N SER A 47 -8.82 -23.18 -13.13
CA SER A 47 -9.60 -23.98 -12.18
C SER A 47 -9.73 -23.30 -10.82
N ARG A 48 -10.65 -23.76 -9.96
CA ARG A 48 -10.87 -23.19 -8.61
C ARG A 48 -9.70 -23.41 -7.66
N THR A 49 -8.90 -24.47 -7.82
CA THR A 49 -7.80 -24.82 -6.92
C THR A 49 -6.77 -23.69 -6.77
N PRO A 50 -6.12 -23.17 -7.85
CA PRO A 50 -5.18 -22.05 -7.73
C PRO A 50 -5.82 -20.77 -7.21
N VAL A 51 -7.13 -20.57 -7.44
CA VAL A 51 -7.87 -19.43 -6.90
C VAL A 51 -8.05 -19.55 -5.40
N ARG A 52 -8.43 -20.73 -4.90
CA ARG A 52 -8.58 -20.99 -3.45
C ARG A 52 -7.27 -20.76 -2.70
N GLU A 53 -6.15 -21.25 -3.25
CA GLU A 53 -4.82 -21.01 -2.70
C GLU A 53 -4.49 -19.49 -2.68
N ALA A 54 -4.80 -18.80 -3.76
CA ALA A 54 -4.61 -17.35 -3.85
C ALA A 54 -5.46 -16.58 -2.84
N MET A 55 -6.74 -16.95 -2.68
CA MET A 55 -7.64 -16.35 -1.69
C MET A 55 -7.11 -16.53 -0.26
N GLY A 56 -6.57 -17.71 0.08
CA GLY A 56 -5.93 -17.97 1.36
C GLY A 56 -4.69 -17.08 1.61
N GLN A 57 -3.87 -16.88 0.58
CA GLN A 57 -2.71 -15.98 0.68
C GLN A 57 -3.14 -14.50 0.83
N LEU A 58 -4.16 -14.07 0.11
CA LEU A 58 -4.70 -12.71 0.24
C LEU A 58 -5.42 -12.48 1.57
N GLN A 59 -6.02 -13.53 2.15
CA GLN A 59 -6.55 -13.49 3.51
C GLN A 59 -5.42 -13.31 4.53
N ALA A 60 -4.31 -14.01 4.39
CA ALA A 60 -3.14 -13.82 5.25
C ALA A 60 -2.55 -12.41 5.15
N GLN A 61 -2.69 -11.74 4.00
CA GLN A 61 -2.31 -10.33 3.77
C GLN A 61 -3.40 -9.35 4.22
N GLY A 62 -4.55 -9.84 4.69
CA GLY A 62 -5.68 -9.01 5.12
C GLY A 62 -6.41 -8.27 3.99
N LEU A 63 -6.20 -8.65 2.73
CA LEU A 63 -6.91 -8.08 1.56
C LEU A 63 -8.24 -8.75 1.28
N VAL A 64 -8.42 -9.98 1.75
CA VAL A 64 -9.65 -10.77 1.63
C VAL A 64 -10.07 -11.23 3.01
N VAL A 65 -11.37 -11.19 3.28
CA VAL A 65 -11.99 -11.74 4.48
C VAL A 65 -12.84 -12.93 4.07
N ILE A 66 -12.49 -14.13 4.55
CA ILE A 66 -13.27 -15.35 4.32
C ILE A 66 -14.16 -15.58 5.55
N ARG A 67 -15.47 -15.53 5.35
CA ARG A 67 -16.47 -15.81 6.40
C ARG A 67 -17.05 -17.19 6.15
N PRO A 68 -16.85 -18.16 7.05
CA PRO A 68 -17.38 -19.52 6.88
C PRO A 68 -18.87 -19.49 6.60
N GLN A 69 -19.31 -20.28 5.63
CA GLN A 69 -20.73 -20.42 5.19
C GLN A 69 -21.40 -19.14 4.64
N VAL A 70 -20.70 -17.99 4.66
CA VAL A 70 -21.22 -16.71 4.14
C VAL A 70 -20.57 -16.34 2.81
N GLY A 71 -19.25 -16.47 2.70
CA GLY A 71 -18.52 -16.12 1.48
C GLY A 71 -17.21 -15.43 1.75
N SER A 72 -16.59 -14.99 0.67
CA SER A 72 -15.35 -14.22 0.71
C SER A 72 -15.63 -12.79 0.23
N PHE A 73 -14.95 -11.83 0.86
CA PHE A 73 -15.17 -10.41 0.62
C PHE A 73 -13.81 -9.70 0.53
N VAL A 74 -13.73 -8.65 -0.27
CA VAL A 74 -12.63 -7.69 -0.15
C VAL A 74 -12.70 -7.06 1.24
N PHE A 75 -11.56 -6.81 1.86
CA PHE A 75 -11.52 -6.20 3.19
C PHE A 75 -12.26 -4.85 3.21
N THR A 76 -12.85 -4.53 4.35
CA THR A 76 -13.45 -3.23 4.63
C THR A 76 -12.73 -2.68 5.86
N PRO A 77 -11.98 -1.58 5.75
CA PRO A 77 -11.29 -1.02 6.91
C PRO A 77 -12.29 -0.41 7.89
N SER A 78 -12.05 -0.63 9.17
CA SER A 78 -12.67 0.13 10.25
C SER A 78 -11.89 1.40 10.56
N ALA A 79 -12.41 2.27 11.44
CA ALA A 79 -11.66 3.40 11.96
C ALA A 79 -10.38 2.95 12.69
N ASP A 80 -10.49 1.90 13.50
CA ASP A 80 -9.36 1.32 14.22
C ASP A 80 -8.30 0.75 13.29
N ASP A 81 -8.71 0.10 12.19
CA ASP A 81 -7.76 -0.38 11.17
C ASP A 81 -6.98 0.77 10.54
N ILE A 82 -7.64 1.88 10.20
CA ILE A 82 -6.96 3.06 9.62
C ILE A 82 -5.97 3.63 10.62
N THR A 83 -6.38 3.80 11.87
CA THR A 83 -5.53 4.33 12.95
C THR A 83 -4.31 3.44 13.16
N ALA A 84 -4.51 2.13 13.28
CA ALA A 84 -3.44 1.16 13.49
C ALA A 84 -2.47 1.10 12.29
N LEU A 85 -2.98 1.16 11.05
CA LEU A 85 -2.15 1.19 9.84
C LEU A 85 -1.33 2.49 9.75
N CYS A 86 -1.90 3.64 10.11
CA CYS A 86 -1.17 4.90 10.15
C CYS A 86 -0.07 4.86 11.23
N ALA A 87 -0.38 4.42 12.44
CA ALA A 87 0.61 4.26 13.52
C ALA A 87 1.76 3.33 13.13
N PHE A 88 1.45 2.20 12.50
CA PHE A 88 2.44 1.26 11.98
C PHE A 88 3.36 1.93 10.93
N ARG A 89 2.81 2.68 9.99
CA ARG A 89 3.57 3.40 8.97
C ARG A 89 4.47 4.47 9.58
N ILE A 90 3.95 5.25 10.51
CA ILE A 90 4.71 6.29 11.24
C ILE A 90 5.90 5.68 11.99
N ALA A 91 5.74 4.50 12.57
CA ALA A 91 6.82 3.81 13.26
C ALA A 91 7.91 3.25 12.33
N LEU A 92 7.56 2.83 11.11
CA LEU A 92 8.50 2.11 10.24
C LEU A 92 9.07 2.94 9.09
N GLU A 93 8.28 3.81 8.45
CA GLU A 93 8.71 4.54 7.24
C GLU A 93 9.88 5.50 7.50
N PRO A 94 9.90 6.32 8.58
CA PRO A 94 11.05 7.15 8.89
C PRO A 94 12.32 6.32 9.17
N LYS A 95 12.17 5.17 9.85
CA LYS A 95 13.30 4.28 10.12
C LYS A 95 13.81 3.61 8.86
N ALA A 96 12.92 3.21 7.95
CA ALA A 96 13.31 2.68 6.65
C ALA A 96 14.07 3.74 5.83
N ALA A 97 13.63 5.00 5.88
CA ALA A 97 14.33 6.13 5.22
C ALA A 97 15.75 6.32 5.77
N GLU A 98 15.93 6.36 7.09
CA GLU A 98 17.25 6.47 7.70
C GLU A 98 18.19 5.35 7.27
N LEU A 99 17.69 4.11 7.24
CA LEU A 99 18.47 2.96 6.83
C LEU A 99 18.74 2.96 5.32
N ALA A 100 17.78 3.33 4.48
CA ALA A 100 17.96 3.45 3.03
C ALA A 100 19.04 4.47 2.68
N PHE A 101 19.07 5.62 3.36
CA PHE A 101 20.10 6.63 3.18
C PHE A 101 21.50 6.10 3.49
N ARG A 102 21.66 5.21 4.47
CA ARG A 102 22.92 4.61 4.85
C ARG A 102 23.32 3.43 3.97
N HIS A 103 22.34 2.68 3.47
CA HIS A 103 22.56 1.43 2.75
C HIS A 103 22.66 1.64 1.23
N ASP A 104 21.68 2.35 0.65
CA ASP A 104 21.60 2.61 -0.80
C ASP A 104 20.85 3.93 -1.07
N ARG A 105 21.53 5.04 -0.74
CA ARG A 105 20.98 6.40 -0.86
C ARG A 105 20.59 6.74 -2.29
N ASP A 106 21.46 6.46 -3.23
CA ASP A 106 21.28 6.86 -4.63
C ASP A 106 20.15 6.06 -5.28
N GLY A 107 20.05 4.76 -4.99
CA GLY A 107 18.92 3.92 -5.40
C GLY A 107 17.59 4.40 -4.81
N ALA A 108 17.56 4.76 -3.53
CA ALA A 108 16.37 5.31 -2.89
C ALA A 108 15.94 6.65 -3.52
N ILE A 109 16.88 7.57 -3.75
CA ILE A 109 16.61 8.86 -4.43
C ILE A 109 16.07 8.62 -5.83
N ALA A 110 16.67 7.71 -6.61
CA ALA A 110 16.21 7.39 -7.96
C ALA A 110 14.75 6.87 -7.93
N THR A 111 14.46 5.88 -7.08
CA THR A 111 13.11 5.30 -6.96
C THR A 111 12.07 6.32 -6.52
N MET A 112 12.37 7.15 -5.51
CA MET A 112 11.48 8.20 -5.04
C MET A 112 11.26 9.29 -6.11
N SER A 113 12.30 9.66 -6.86
CA SER A 113 12.23 10.64 -7.96
C SER A 113 11.37 10.12 -9.12
N GLU A 114 11.54 8.87 -9.51
CA GLU A 114 10.71 8.22 -10.53
C GLU A 114 9.23 8.18 -10.12
N ALA A 115 8.95 7.85 -8.85
CA ALA A 115 7.61 7.85 -8.32
C ALA A 115 6.97 9.25 -8.37
N ILE A 116 7.69 10.30 -7.98
CA ILE A 116 7.21 11.69 -8.09
C ILE A 116 6.97 12.10 -9.55
N ALA A 117 7.89 11.72 -10.45
CA ALA A 117 7.74 11.99 -11.88
C ALA A 117 6.50 11.29 -12.48
N ALA A 118 6.11 10.14 -11.95
CA ALA A 118 4.90 9.43 -12.36
C ALA A 118 3.61 10.03 -11.75
N MET A 119 3.68 10.67 -10.58
CA MET A 119 2.52 11.32 -9.95
C MET A 119 2.01 12.53 -10.76
N GLU A 120 2.91 13.34 -11.31
CA GLU A 120 2.56 14.60 -11.97
C GLU A 120 1.63 14.40 -13.19
N PRO A 121 1.94 13.53 -14.17
CA PRO A 121 1.03 13.24 -15.28
C PRO A 121 -0.27 12.57 -14.83
N ALA A 122 -0.24 11.75 -13.76
CA ALA A 122 -1.44 11.14 -13.20
C ALA A 122 -2.40 12.21 -12.62
N ILE A 123 -1.87 13.24 -11.95
CA ILE A 123 -2.65 14.38 -11.48
C ILE A 123 -3.26 15.13 -12.66
N ALA A 124 -2.48 15.43 -13.71
CA ALA A 124 -2.94 16.14 -14.89
C ALA A 124 -4.05 15.37 -15.64
N ALA A 125 -3.91 14.05 -15.74
CA ALA A 125 -4.88 13.15 -16.35
C ALA A 125 -6.10 12.84 -15.46
N LYS A 126 -6.07 13.23 -14.17
CA LYS A 126 -7.02 12.82 -13.13
C LYS A 126 -7.14 11.30 -12.98
N ASP A 127 -6.03 10.59 -13.17
CA ASP A 127 -5.93 9.15 -13.04
C ASP A 127 -5.55 8.77 -11.59
N ASN A 128 -6.58 8.49 -10.78
CA ASN A 128 -6.40 8.10 -9.37
C ASN A 128 -5.62 6.80 -9.21
N ILE A 129 -5.76 5.85 -10.16
CA ILE A 129 -5.08 4.55 -10.10
C ILE A 129 -3.59 4.75 -10.35
N ALA A 130 -3.24 5.49 -11.40
CA ALA A 130 -1.84 5.81 -11.69
C ALA A 130 -1.20 6.60 -10.55
N TYR A 131 -1.91 7.60 -9.98
CA TYR A 131 -1.43 8.35 -8.83
C TYR A 131 -1.21 7.44 -7.62
N GLY A 132 -2.18 6.62 -7.25
CA GLY A 132 -2.09 5.71 -6.11
C GLY A 132 -0.96 4.68 -6.24
N ARG A 133 -0.67 4.21 -7.45
CA ARG A 133 0.46 3.32 -7.74
C ARG A 133 1.80 4.05 -7.56
N ALA A 134 1.90 5.27 -8.07
CA ALA A 134 3.11 6.09 -7.93
C ALA A 134 3.36 6.46 -6.46
N ASP A 135 2.31 6.84 -5.72
CA ASP A 135 2.36 7.08 -4.28
C ASP A 135 2.85 5.82 -3.51
N ALA A 136 2.31 4.64 -3.83
CA ALA A 136 2.78 3.39 -3.25
C ALA A 136 4.26 3.14 -3.54
N SER A 137 4.72 3.35 -4.79
CA SER A 137 6.12 3.19 -5.18
C SER A 137 7.06 4.11 -4.41
N PHE A 138 6.65 5.36 -4.13
CA PHE A 138 7.43 6.30 -3.33
C PHE A 138 7.73 5.73 -1.94
N HIS A 139 6.71 5.27 -1.22
CA HIS A 139 6.86 4.73 0.13
C HIS A 139 7.57 3.36 0.14
N GLU A 140 7.24 2.47 -0.80
CA GLU A 140 7.88 1.16 -0.94
C GLU A 140 9.36 1.28 -1.28
N GLY A 141 9.76 2.34 -1.99
CA GLY A 141 11.15 2.65 -2.31
C GLY A 141 12.03 2.79 -1.06
N LEU A 142 11.52 3.36 0.02
CA LEU A 142 12.26 3.46 1.28
C LEU A 142 12.63 2.08 1.83
N PHE A 143 11.70 1.13 1.76
CA PHE A 143 11.93 -0.24 2.22
C PHE A 143 12.80 -1.03 1.25
N ALA A 144 12.64 -0.86 -0.07
CA ALA A 144 13.43 -1.57 -1.07
C ALA A 144 14.95 -1.30 -0.90
N HIS A 145 15.30 -0.10 -0.48
CA HIS A 145 16.69 0.35 -0.33
C HIS A 145 17.22 0.35 1.11
N CYS A 146 16.40 -0.02 2.13
CA CYS A 146 16.81 0.06 3.54
C CYS A 146 17.78 -1.04 4.00
N GLY A 147 18.02 -2.09 3.22
CA GLY A 147 18.90 -3.20 3.56
C GLY A 147 18.45 -4.06 4.76
N ASN A 148 17.26 -3.82 5.31
CA ASN A 148 16.73 -4.55 6.46
C ASN A 148 15.55 -5.44 6.05
N ARG A 149 15.81 -6.75 5.87
CA ARG A 149 14.80 -7.71 5.43
C ARG A 149 13.58 -7.76 6.35
N TYR A 150 13.74 -7.57 7.66
CA TYR A 150 12.62 -7.64 8.61
C TYR A 150 11.68 -6.44 8.49
N LEU A 151 12.21 -5.24 8.21
CA LEU A 151 11.37 -4.09 7.89
C LEU A 151 10.63 -4.28 6.58
N ILE A 152 11.32 -4.80 5.55
CA ILE A 152 10.73 -5.10 4.24
C ILE A 152 9.58 -6.09 4.40
N GLU A 153 9.81 -7.24 5.05
CA GLU A 153 8.82 -8.28 5.26
C GLU A 153 7.63 -7.76 6.09
N SER A 154 7.89 -6.99 7.16
CA SER A 154 6.84 -6.40 7.99
C SER A 154 5.96 -5.43 7.20
N TYR A 155 6.54 -4.57 6.37
CA TYR A 155 5.78 -3.62 5.55
C TYR A 155 4.97 -4.35 4.47
N GLN A 156 5.52 -5.41 3.87
CA GLN A 156 4.83 -6.21 2.85
C GLN A 156 3.52 -6.84 3.36
N LEU A 157 3.40 -7.12 4.66
CA LEU A 157 2.15 -7.63 5.25
C LEU A 157 1.00 -6.63 5.16
N VAL A 158 1.29 -5.33 5.15
CA VAL A 158 0.27 -4.27 5.15
C VAL A 158 0.24 -3.45 3.87
N SER A 159 1.29 -3.46 3.06
CA SER A 159 1.45 -2.59 1.87
C SER A 159 0.26 -2.69 0.91
N GLY A 160 -0.29 -3.88 0.71
CA GLY A 160 -1.46 -4.09 -0.14
C GLY A 160 -2.71 -3.38 0.38
N ARG A 161 -2.97 -3.44 1.70
CA ARG A 161 -4.09 -2.73 2.32
C ARG A 161 -3.90 -1.21 2.22
N VAL A 162 -2.71 -0.72 2.53
CA VAL A 162 -2.37 0.70 2.41
C VAL A 162 -2.55 1.20 0.97
N ALA A 163 -2.05 0.44 -0.02
CA ALA A 163 -2.21 0.77 -1.44
C ALA A 163 -3.68 0.79 -1.86
N ALA A 164 -4.48 -0.18 -1.41
CA ALA A 164 -5.92 -0.22 -1.69
C ALA A 164 -6.66 0.97 -1.06
N LEU A 165 -6.30 1.39 0.17
CA LEU A 165 -6.87 2.61 0.76
C LEU A 165 -6.54 3.85 -0.06
N ARG A 166 -5.28 4.00 -0.51
CA ARG A 166 -4.85 5.11 -1.36
C ARG A 166 -5.70 5.20 -2.62
N THR A 167 -5.84 4.10 -3.35
CA THR A 167 -6.55 4.10 -4.63
C THR A 167 -8.05 4.25 -4.48
N ASN A 168 -8.66 3.57 -3.47
CA ASN A 168 -10.11 3.51 -3.34
C ASN A 168 -10.72 4.67 -2.55
N LEU A 169 -9.94 5.31 -1.64
CA LEU A 169 -10.47 6.31 -0.71
C LEU A 169 -9.95 7.74 -0.95
N THR A 170 -9.02 7.95 -1.90
CA THR A 170 -8.50 9.29 -2.24
C THR A 170 -9.08 9.85 -3.53
N SER A 171 -10.30 9.53 -3.86
CA SER A 171 -10.98 10.00 -5.07
C SER A 171 -11.96 11.15 -4.76
N PRO A 172 -12.15 12.10 -5.68
CA PRO A 172 -11.38 12.40 -6.89
C PRO A 172 -10.09 13.17 -6.59
N ILE A 173 -9.14 13.21 -7.56
CA ILE A 173 -7.94 14.06 -7.45
C ILE A 173 -8.36 15.50 -7.17
N ASP A 174 -8.04 15.97 -5.99
CA ASP A 174 -8.50 17.23 -5.43
C ASP A 174 -7.34 18.04 -4.81
N VAL A 175 -7.69 19.03 -4.00
CA VAL A 175 -6.74 19.86 -3.24
C VAL A 175 -5.85 19.00 -2.33
N ARG A 176 -6.37 17.93 -1.73
CA ARG A 176 -5.59 17.04 -0.85
C ARG A 176 -4.54 16.26 -1.64
N THR A 177 -4.87 15.74 -2.83
CA THR A 177 -3.90 15.05 -3.69
C THR A 177 -2.75 15.96 -4.09
N ARG A 178 -3.03 17.23 -4.41
CA ARG A 178 -2.00 18.23 -4.72
C ARG A 178 -1.12 18.53 -3.51
N SER A 179 -1.71 18.72 -2.32
CA SER A 179 -0.95 18.89 -1.09
C SER A 179 -0.06 17.69 -0.77
N SER A 180 -0.56 16.47 -0.95
CA SER A 180 0.19 15.23 -0.79
C SER A 180 1.38 15.15 -1.75
N PHE A 181 1.18 15.53 -3.02
CA PHE A 181 2.25 15.60 -4.00
C PHE A 181 3.36 16.58 -3.61
N ASP A 182 2.99 17.78 -3.12
CA ASP A 182 3.97 18.75 -2.62
C ASP A 182 4.71 18.25 -1.38
N GLU A 183 4.02 17.49 -0.50
CA GLU A 183 4.63 16.82 0.64
C GLU A 183 5.67 15.78 0.19
N HIS A 184 5.39 14.95 -0.84
CA HIS A 184 6.35 13.97 -1.39
C HIS A 184 7.61 14.65 -1.95
N ARG A 185 7.48 15.77 -2.66
CA ARG A 185 8.62 16.54 -3.15
C ARG A 185 9.51 17.04 -2.01
N LYS A 186 8.89 17.56 -0.95
CA LYS A 186 9.62 18.01 0.25
C LYS A 186 10.29 16.86 0.98
N LEU A 187 9.62 15.71 1.09
CA LEU A 187 10.19 14.50 1.69
C LEU A 187 11.43 14.02 0.93
N LEU A 188 11.39 14.01 -0.41
CA LEU A 188 12.56 13.65 -1.22
C LEU A 188 13.72 14.63 -0.99
N ASP A 189 13.46 15.93 -0.94
CA ASP A 189 14.48 16.95 -0.68
C ASP A 189 15.10 16.79 0.71
N LEU A 190 14.29 16.59 1.76
CA LEU A 190 14.77 16.32 3.11
C LEU A 190 15.58 15.02 3.20
N PHE A 191 15.12 13.96 2.54
CA PHE A 191 15.85 12.70 2.44
C PHE A 191 17.21 12.91 1.76
N ALA A 192 17.24 13.56 0.61
CA ALA A 192 18.47 13.81 -0.15
C ALA A 192 19.51 14.62 0.66
N ARG A 193 19.06 15.50 1.55
CA ARG A 193 19.93 16.27 2.43
C ARG A 193 20.28 15.56 3.75
N GLY A 194 19.66 14.41 4.04
CA GLY A 194 19.86 13.68 5.30
C GLY A 194 19.25 14.37 6.52
N GLU A 195 18.23 15.21 6.31
CA GLU A 195 17.56 15.96 7.38
C GLU A 195 16.45 15.11 8.05
N PHE A 196 16.84 14.02 8.72
CA PHE A 196 15.91 12.98 9.18
C PHE A 196 14.90 13.45 10.21
N ALA A 197 15.24 14.36 11.12
CA ALA A 197 14.27 14.89 12.08
C ALA A 197 13.13 15.64 11.38
N ALA A 198 13.45 16.47 10.37
CA ALA A 198 12.46 17.15 9.57
C ALA A 198 11.68 16.19 8.66
N PHE A 199 12.35 15.18 8.10
CA PHE A 199 11.73 14.11 7.31
C PHE A 199 10.70 13.35 8.13
N GLU A 200 11.04 12.89 9.35
CA GLU A 200 10.16 12.18 10.25
C GLU A 200 8.93 13.01 10.63
N ALA A 201 9.13 14.27 10.99
CA ALA A 201 8.03 15.18 11.32
C ALA A 201 7.06 15.38 10.13
N LEU A 202 7.61 15.58 8.92
CA LEU A 202 6.79 15.73 7.71
C LEU A 202 6.12 14.41 7.32
N MET A 203 6.81 13.28 7.39
CA MET A 203 6.26 11.96 7.10
C MET A 203 5.11 11.61 8.05
N THR A 204 5.27 11.89 9.35
CA THR A 204 4.22 11.72 10.35
C THR A 204 2.98 12.54 9.99
N THR A 205 3.16 13.82 9.67
CA THR A 205 2.07 14.72 9.23
C THR A 205 1.40 14.19 7.96
N HIS A 206 2.17 13.78 6.97
CA HIS A 206 1.70 13.25 5.70
C HIS A 206 0.84 11.98 5.88
N ILE A 207 1.30 11.03 6.71
CA ILE A 207 0.57 9.78 6.99
C ILE A 207 -0.70 10.07 7.77
N THR A 208 -0.63 10.95 8.79
CA THR A 208 -1.79 11.36 9.60
C THR A 208 -2.87 12.00 8.73
N ASN A 209 -2.50 12.94 7.88
CA ASN A 209 -3.41 13.60 6.94
C ASN A 209 -4.04 12.60 5.96
N SER A 210 -3.29 11.59 5.51
CA SER A 210 -3.81 10.53 4.65
C SER A 210 -4.84 9.69 5.39
N GLY A 211 -4.59 9.33 6.66
CA GLY A 211 -5.53 8.62 7.52
C GLY A 211 -6.85 9.38 7.72
N LEU A 212 -6.76 10.68 7.97
CA LEU A 212 -7.95 11.55 8.09
C LEU A 212 -8.76 11.59 6.78
N ALA A 213 -8.08 11.64 5.62
CA ALA A 213 -8.76 11.60 4.32
C ALA A 213 -9.47 10.26 4.09
N TYR A 214 -8.86 9.12 4.47
CA TYR A 214 -9.50 7.80 4.38
C TYR A 214 -10.73 7.71 5.30
N ALA A 215 -10.61 8.21 6.53
CA ALA A 215 -11.72 8.25 7.47
C ALA A 215 -12.90 9.05 6.96
N LYS A 216 -12.61 10.20 6.35
CA LYS A 216 -13.62 11.06 5.72
C LYS A 216 -14.35 10.33 4.61
N ALA A 217 -13.61 9.68 3.73
CA ALA A 217 -14.19 8.90 2.63
C ALA A 217 -15.11 7.77 3.13
N LEU A 218 -14.77 7.14 4.26
CA LEU A 218 -15.57 6.10 4.89
C LEU A 218 -16.69 6.64 5.80
N LYS A 219 -16.81 7.96 5.97
CA LYS A 219 -17.77 8.61 6.90
C LYS A 219 -17.61 8.19 8.36
N VAL A 220 -16.39 7.89 8.78
CA VAL A 220 -16.04 7.46 10.15
C VAL A 220 -15.15 8.49 10.88
N GLU A 221 -15.16 9.74 10.45
CA GLU A 221 -14.27 10.82 10.92
C GLU A 221 -14.27 11.00 12.45
N ALA A 222 -15.43 10.89 13.09
CA ALA A 222 -15.58 11.18 14.51
C ALA A 222 -14.72 10.26 15.41
N LEU A 223 -14.40 9.06 14.94
CA LEU A 223 -13.67 8.03 15.70
C LEU A 223 -12.14 8.16 15.56
N ILE A 224 -11.65 8.78 14.49
CA ILE A 224 -10.22 8.84 14.18
C ILE A 224 -9.56 10.13 14.67
N VAL A 225 -10.28 11.24 14.67
CA VAL A 225 -9.74 12.55 15.13
C VAL A 225 -9.23 12.48 16.57
N GLU A 226 -9.86 11.68 17.41
CA GLU A 226 -9.47 11.51 18.81
C GLU A 226 -8.25 10.58 18.99
N ALA A 227 -8.12 9.57 18.15
CA ALA A 227 -7.06 8.55 18.25
C ALA A 227 -5.73 8.96 17.56
N LEU A 228 -5.76 9.87 16.59
CA LEU A 228 -4.56 10.38 15.89
C LEU A 228 -4.02 11.70 16.49
N LYS A 229 -4.68 12.28 17.48
CA LYS A 229 -4.12 13.35 18.31
C LYS A 229 -3.11 12.72 19.27
N VAL A 230 -1.91 12.51 18.78
CA VAL A 230 -0.76 12.24 19.66
C VAL A 230 -0.36 13.60 20.26
N ASP A 231 -0.34 13.66 21.61
CA ASP A 231 0.15 14.79 22.39
C ASP A 231 1.60 15.18 22.06
#